data_28ddc5aff1339a8409280b9029b2cff5
#
_entry.id   28ddc5aff1339a8409280b9029b2cff5
#
_cell.length_a   1.000
_cell.length_b   1.000
_cell.length_c   1.000
_cell.angle_alpha   90.00
_cell.angle_beta   90.00
_cell.angle_gamma   90.00
#
_symmetry.space_group_name_H-M   'P 1'
#
loop_
_entity.id
_entity.type
_entity.pdbx_description
1 polymer ?
#
loop_
_entity_poly.entity_id
_entity_poly.type
_entity_poly.pdbx_seq_one_letter_code
_entity_poly.pdbx_strand_id
1 'polypeptide(L)'
;MSYIYSKYNIAQKDIDNNYVLYNCLSNTYCVVREHKQFEKILSGEALVPELVDHGFLVEENTNEIALADYYLTQKINPKFLNLFIVPTRFCNFDCIYCYEEHKPLYMNFETQKEVVKFVKNTLSKYSGIIVTWFGGEPTVALKAVDYISSEIKQICRDLKKPYYAAINTNGYELTQEVMERFLNYNIRYFQICIDGIKNTHEKHRRHIKNDDSFDKILNNLISIKKNIKRGFKIVIRTNVTKEILSVMDQYIDLLYENFGGDDRFWYYWETAKDHGGERVKNISDTLLPDEKKFIEYVIKASKLGMKFDFNQFVAPGGFVCALYPYSYWLIDYNGDIQKCTVGFDNENIKLGKLQNGKMLINEKALAAMDVFK
;
A
#
# COMPACT_ATOMS: atom_id res chain seq x y z
N MET A 1 -14.07 -19.63 -34.97
CA MET A 1 -13.24 -19.60 -33.78
C MET A 1 -14.12 -20.02 -32.63
N SER A 2 -13.73 -21.02 -31.87
CA SER A 2 -14.43 -21.39 -30.63
C SER A 2 -13.79 -20.65 -29.47
N TYR A 3 -14.63 -20.20 -28.54
CA TYR A 3 -14.23 -19.50 -27.35
C TYR A 3 -14.56 -20.33 -26.12
N ILE A 4 -13.69 -20.27 -25.11
CA ILE A 4 -13.89 -20.95 -23.84
C ILE A 4 -13.83 -19.95 -22.69
N TYR A 5 -14.43 -20.31 -21.57
CA TYR A 5 -14.36 -19.55 -20.34
C TYR A 5 -12.93 -19.56 -19.81
N SER A 6 -12.36 -18.39 -19.57
CA SER A 6 -10.99 -18.28 -19.06
C SER A 6 -10.86 -18.95 -17.71
N LYS A 7 -9.80 -19.72 -17.50
CA LYS A 7 -9.46 -20.35 -16.20
C LYS A 7 -9.07 -19.34 -15.12
N TYR A 8 -8.79 -18.10 -15.51
CA TYR A 8 -8.49 -17.01 -14.58
C TYR A 8 -9.73 -16.20 -14.17
N ASN A 9 -10.90 -16.65 -14.52
CA ASN A 9 -12.15 -16.07 -14.04
C ASN A 9 -12.50 -16.60 -12.66
N ILE A 10 -12.98 -15.70 -11.82
CA ILE A 10 -13.64 -15.98 -10.55
C ILE A 10 -15.10 -15.55 -10.70
N ALA A 11 -16.03 -16.44 -10.35
CA ALA A 11 -17.45 -16.14 -10.36
C ALA A 11 -18.01 -16.24 -8.95
N GLN A 12 -18.75 -15.22 -8.53
CA GLN A 12 -19.41 -15.21 -7.23
C GLN A 12 -20.77 -14.52 -7.33
N LYS A 13 -21.73 -14.89 -6.48
CA LYS A 13 -22.98 -14.16 -6.37
C LYS A 13 -22.85 -12.99 -5.42
N ASP A 14 -23.40 -11.84 -5.83
CA ASP A 14 -23.54 -10.69 -4.95
C ASP A 14 -24.75 -10.84 -4.01
N ILE A 15 -25.00 -9.82 -3.18
CA ILE A 15 -26.13 -9.79 -2.23
C ILE A 15 -27.50 -9.74 -2.93
N ASP A 16 -27.55 -9.30 -4.16
CA ASP A 16 -28.75 -9.21 -5.00
C ASP A 16 -28.91 -10.45 -5.89
N ASN A 17 -28.10 -11.50 -5.63
CA ASN A 17 -28.07 -12.78 -6.36
C ASN A 17 -27.65 -12.68 -7.83
N ASN A 18 -27.01 -11.58 -8.25
CA ASN A 18 -26.38 -11.46 -9.55
C ASN A 18 -25.01 -12.18 -9.53
N TYR A 19 -24.55 -12.63 -10.71
CA TYR A 19 -23.21 -13.18 -10.84
C TYR A 19 -22.22 -12.05 -11.12
N VAL A 20 -21.23 -11.91 -10.26
CA VAL A 20 -20.07 -11.06 -10.48
C VAL A 20 -18.96 -11.94 -11.02
N LEU A 21 -18.56 -11.69 -12.26
CA LEU A 21 -17.41 -12.30 -12.89
C LEU A 21 -16.23 -11.37 -12.76
N TYR A 22 -15.10 -11.93 -12.39
CA TYR A 22 -13.87 -11.21 -12.27
C TYR A 22 -12.75 -11.99 -12.96
N ASN A 23 -12.03 -11.35 -13.89
CA ASN A 23 -10.88 -11.96 -14.54
C ASN A 23 -9.57 -11.49 -13.92
N CYS A 24 -8.81 -12.45 -13.38
CA CYS A 24 -7.56 -12.17 -12.66
C CYS A 24 -6.42 -11.66 -13.56
N LEU A 25 -6.42 -11.93 -14.85
CA LEU A 25 -5.36 -11.46 -15.75
C LEU A 25 -5.60 -10.04 -16.24
N SER A 26 -6.82 -9.76 -16.71
CA SER A 26 -7.19 -8.44 -17.25
C SER A 26 -7.51 -7.42 -16.18
N ASN A 27 -7.71 -7.86 -14.93
CA ASN A 27 -8.12 -6.99 -13.82
C ASN A 27 -9.46 -6.29 -14.09
N THR A 28 -10.40 -6.99 -14.69
CA THR A 28 -11.71 -6.48 -15.03
C THR A 28 -12.80 -7.29 -14.35
N TYR A 29 -13.94 -6.68 -14.15
CA TYR A 29 -15.12 -7.36 -13.64
C TYR A 29 -16.34 -7.01 -14.48
N CYS A 30 -17.32 -7.92 -14.51
CA CYS A 30 -18.64 -7.66 -15.05
C CYS A 30 -19.72 -8.28 -14.15
N VAL A 31 -20.93 -7.75 -14.24
CA VAL A 31 -22.08 -8.26 -13.51
C VAL A 31 -23.07 -8.86 -14.48
N VAL A 32 -23.37 -10.14 -14.29
CA VAL A 32 -24.37 -10.88 -15.07
C VAL A 32 -25.62 -11.07 -14.22
N ARG A 33 -26.72 -10.43 -14.63
CA ARG A 33 -27.96 -10.38 -13.84
C ARG A 33 -28.84 -11.62 -14.04
N GLU A 34 -28.72 -12.28 -15.19
CA GLU A 34 -29.56 -13.43 -15.55
C GLU A 34 -28.75 -14.72 -15.45
N HIS A 35 -29.29 -15.71 -14.72
CA HIS A 35 -28.65 -17.02 -14.57
C HIS A 35 -28.46 -17.72 -15.91
N LYS A 36 -29.45 -17.71 -16.81
CA LYS A 36 -29.34 -18.31 -18.14
C LYS A 36 -28.23 -17.66 -18.99
N GLN A 37 -28.02 -16.38 -18.86
CA GLN A 37 -26.92 -15.68 -19.54
C GLN A 37 -25.55 -16.10 -18.97
N PHE A 38 -25.47 -16.27 -17.67
CA PHE A 38 -24.24 -16.75 -17.02
C PHE A 38 -23.90 -18.20 -17.50
N GLU A 39 -24.86 -19.10 -17.58
CA GLU A 39 -24.61 -20.46 -18.07
C GLU A 39 -24.15 -20.47 -19.54
N LYS A 40 -24.72 -19.63 -20.41
CA LYS A 40 -24.23 -19.45 -21.77
C LYS A 40 -22.82 -18.89 -21.89
N ILE A 41 -22.43 -18.05 -20.96
CA ILE A 41 -21.04 -17.54 -20.85
C ILE A 41 -20.11 -18.68 -20.43
N LEU A 42 -20.49 -19.49 -19.43
CA LEU A 42 -19.72 -20.65 -18.99
C LEU A 42 -19.53 -21.70 -20.09
N SER A 43 -20.56 -21.96 -20.89
CA SER A 43 -20.51 -22.94 -22.00
C SER A 43 -19.80 -22.39 -23.25
N GLY A 44 -19.45 -21.11 -23.29
CA GLY A 44 -18.90 -20.47 -24.49
C GLY A 44 -19.92 -20.21 -25.60
N GLU A 45 -21.21 -20.46 -25.35
CA GLU A 45 -22.28 -20.24 -26.33
C GLU A 45 -22.64 -18.77 -26.53
N ALA A 46 -22.41 -17.94 -25.51
CA ALA A 46 -22.63 -16.50 -25.62
C ALA A 46 -21.36 -15.78 -26.03
N LEU A 47 -21.18 -15.57 -27.32
CA LEU A 47 -20.11 -14.72 -27.82
C LEU A 47 -20.50 -13.24 -27.64
N VAL A 48 -20.07 -12.64 -26.59
CA VAL A 48 -20.21 -11.20 -26.32
C VAL A 48 -18.83 -10.58 -26.51
N PRO A 49 -18.64 -9.70 -27.51
CA PRO A 49 -17.33 -9.13 -27.84
C PRO A 49 -16.64 -8.53 -26.63
N GLU A 50 -17.37 -7.81 -25.77
CA GLU A 50 -16.85 -7.20 -24.55
C GLU A 50 -16.25 -8.22 -23.57
N LEU A 51 -16.80 -9.45 -23.52
CA LEU A 51 -16.25 -10.50 -22.66
C LEU A 51 -14.94 -11.06 -23.23
N VAL A 52 -14.77 -11.05 -24.54
CA VAL A 52 -13.52 -11.42 -25.21
C VAL A 52 -12.49 -10.32 -25.00
N ASP A 53 -12.84 -9.06 -25.25
CA ASP A 53 -11.94 -7.90 -25.10
C ASP A 53 -11.41 -7.75 -23.67
N HIS A 54 -12.21 -8.16 -22.69
CA HIS A 54 -11.84 -8.12 -21.27
C HIS A 54 -11.29 -9.46 -20.74
N GLY A 55 -11.08 -10.46 -21.59
CA GLY A 55 -10.44 -11.72 -21.25
C GLY A 55 -11.29 -12.70 -20.43
N PHE A 56 -12.62 -12.51 -20.34
CA PHE A 56 -13.53 -13.48 -19.71
C PHE A 56 -13.73 -14.70 -20.60
N LEU A 57 -13.76 -14.50 -21.91
CA LEU A 57 -13.75 -15.54 -22.93
C LEU A 57 -12.43 -15.43 -23.70
N VAL A 58 -11.78 -16.56 -23.92
CA VAL A 58 -10.53 -16.65 -24.69
C VAL A 58 -10.70 -17.69 -25.83
N GLU A 59 -9.93 -17.54 -26.90
CA GLU A 59 -9.89 -18.57 -27.91
C GLU A 59 -9.45 -19.91 -27.33
N GLU A 60 -10.07 -21.00 -27.74
CA GLU A 60 -9.84 -22.35 -27.20
C GLU A 60 -8.36 -22.76 -27.16
N ASN A 61 -7.57 -22.28 -28.11
CA ASN A 61 -6.14 -22.59 -28.23
C ASN A 61 -5.25 -21.58 -27.48
N THR A 62 -5.80 -20.64 -26.71
CA THR A 62 -5.02 -19.64 -25.97
C THR A 62 -4.19 -20.31 -24.88
N ASN A 63 -2.87 -20.10 -24.92
CA ASN A 63 -2.00 -20.49 -23.82
C ASN A 63 -2.07 -19.45 -22.70
N GLU A 64 -3.08 -19.57 -21.84
CA GLU A 64 -3.30 -18.62 -20.75
C GLU A 64 -2.19 -18.63 -19.70
N ILE A 65 -1.40 -19.73 -19.58
CA ILE A 65 -0.23 -19.74 -18.68
C ILE A 65 0.85 -18.82 -19.22
N ALA A 66 1.15 -18.91 -20.51
CA ALA A 66 2.12 -18.01 -21.13
C ALA A 66 1.68 -16.55 -21.08
N LEU A 67 0.38 -16.29 -21.18
CA LEU A 67 -0.19 -14.96 -21.02
C LEU A 67 -0.02 -14.43 -19.57
N ALA A 68 -0.25 -15.28 -18.58
CA ALA A 68 -0.02 -14.95 -17.17
C ALA A 68 1.46 -14.67 -16.91
N ASP A 69 2.37 -15.48 -17.42
CA ASP A 69 3.82 -15.27 -17.31
C ASP A 69 4.26 -13.94 -17.96
N TYR A 70 3.69 -13.61 -19.13
CA TYR A 70 3.94 -12.34 -19.77
C TYR A 70 3.54 -11.14 -18.89
N TYR A 71 2.32 -11.15 -18.35
CA TYR A 71 1.86 -10.08 -17.46
C TYR A 71 2.66 -10.01 -16.16
N LEU A 72 3.04 -11.16 -15.60
CA LEU A 72 3.91 -11.21 -14.43
C LEU A 72 5.27 -10.57 -14.72
N THR A 73 5.88 -10.91 -15.86
CA THR A 73 7.17 -10.36 -16.28
C THR A 73 7.12 -8.83 -16.42
N GLN A 74 6.02 -8.28 -16.96
CA GLN A 74 5.82 -6.83 -17.02
C GLN A 74 5.75 -6.17 -15.64
N LYS A 75 5.16 -6.86 -14.65
CA LYS A 75 5.11 -6.38 -13.25
C LYS A 75 6.45 -6.50 -12.52
N ILE A 76 7.24 -7.54 -12.82
CA ILE A 76 8.55 -7.79 -12.18
C ILE A 76 9.62 -6.80 -12.63
N ASN A 77 9.53 -6.25 -13.83
CA ASN A 77 10.50 -5.30 -14.39
C ASN A 77 9.89 -3.88 -14.55
N PRO A 78 9.59 -3.18 -13.46
CA PRO A 78 9.00 -1.86 -13.52
C PRO A 78 10.00 -0.85 -14.09
N LYS A 79 9.50 0.06 -14.93
CA LYS A 79 10.29 1.14 -15.57
C LYS A 79 10.80 2.18 -14.56
N PHE A 80 10.24 2.23 -13.36
CA PHE A 80 10.58 3.19 -12.32
C PHE A 80 11.47 2.57 -11.24
N LEU A 81 12.44 3.35 -10.76
CA LEU A 81 13.14 3.04 -9.53
C LEU A 81 12.21 3.26 -8.34
N ASN A 82 11.96 2.22 -7.56
CA ASN A 82 11.09 2.29 -6.38
C ASN A 82 11.94 2.19 -5.11
N LEU A 83 11.94 3.23 -4.31
CA LEU A 83 12.68 3.29 -3.07
C LEU A 83 11.77 3.46 -1.87
N PHE A 84 11.80 2.52 -0.94
CA PHE A 84 11.37 2.74 0.42
C PHE A 84 12.55 3.30 1.20
N ILE A 85 12.38 4.44 1.83
CA ILE A 85 13.42 5.08 2.63
C ILE A 85 12.95 5.16 4.07
N VAL A 86 13.75 4.59 4.98
CA VAL A 86 13.49 4.54 6.42
C VAL A 86 14.39 5.57 7.10
N PRO A 87 13.91 6.80 7.35
CA PRO A 87 14.71 7.85 7.97
C PRO A 87 14.95 7.61 9.46
N THR A 88 14.13 6.75 10.06
CA THR A 88 14.24 6.37 11.48
C THR A 88 13.51 5.07 11.78
N ARG A 89 14.02 4.32 12.77
CA ARG A 89 13.33 3.20 13.40
C ARG A 89 12.53 3.64 14.64
N PHE A 90 12.64 4.90 15.06
CA PHE A 90 11.86 5.43 16.15
C PHE A 90 10.43 5.75 15.72
N CYS A 91 9.49 5.43 16.59
CA CYS A 91 8.09 5.84 16.47
C CYS A 91 7.63 6.50 17.77
N ASN A 92 6.83 7.56 17.65
CA ASN A 92 6.18 8.20 18.78
C ASN A 92 4.88 7.51 19.22
N PHE A 93 4.55 6.33 18.61
CA PHE A 93 3.41 5.48 18.94
C PHE A 93 3.87 4.12 19.46
N ASP A 94 3.01 3.49 20.26
CA ASP A 94 3.15 2.14 20.78
C ASP A 94 1.92 1.30 20.39
N CYS A 95 1.78 1.03 19.08
CA CYS A 95 0.64 0.28 18.55
C CYS A 95 0.71 -1.19 18.96
N ILE A 96 -0.42 -1.75 19.42
CA ILE A 96 -0.48 -3.12 19.96
C ILE A 96 -0.16 -4.23 18.95
N TYR A 97 -0.33 -3.96 17.65
CA TYR A 97 -0.09 -4.90 16.55
C TYR A 97 1.16 -4.57 15.73
N CYS A 98 1.99 -3.61 16.20
CA CYS A 98 3.17 -3.24 15.44
C CYS A 98 4.22 -4.35 15.45
N TYR A 99 4.64 -4.77 14.25
CA TYR A 99 5.70 -5.77 14.07
C TYR A 99 7.10 -5.17 14.18
N GLU A 100 7.23 -3.83 14.10
CA GLU A 100 8.51 -3.15 14.19
C GLU A 100 8.94 -2.97 15.65
N GLU A 101 10.21 -3.22 15.93
CA GLU A 101 10.86 -2.79 17.17
C GLU A 101 11.25 -1.33 17.07
N HIS A 102 10.60 -0.48 17.86
CA HIS A 102 10.89 0.95 17.85
C HIS A 102 12.16 1.24 18.67
N LYS A 103 13.23 1.60 17.96
CA LYS A 103 14.52 1.99 18.55
C LYS A 103 14.83 3.43 18.17
N PRO A 104 15.47 4.24 19.05
CA PRO A 104 15.82 5.64 18.75
C PRO A 104 17.00 5.74 17.77
N LEU A 105 16.85 5.13 16.61
CA LEU A 105 17.84 5.05 15.54
C LEU A 105 17.40 5.95 14.38
N TYR A 106 18.27 6.89 14.02
CA TYR A 106 17.99 7.90 13.00
C TYR A 106 19.05 7.86 11.90
N MET A 107 18.63 8.13 10.67
CA MET A 107 19.53 8.23 9.53
C MET A 107 20.45 9.44 9.69
N ASN A 108 21.73 9.19 9.86
CA ASN A 108 22.73 10.26 9.96
C ASN A 108 22.95 10.97 8.61
N PHE A 109 23.57 12.13 8.63
CA PHE A 109 23.72 12.96 7.44
C PHE A 109 24.60 12.31 6.35
N GLU A 110 25.58 11.50 6.73
CA GLU A 110 26.41 10.78 5.75
C GLU A 110 25.56 9.75 4.99
N THR A 111 24.72 8.99 5.67
CA THR A 111 23.79 8.06 5.02
C THR A 111 22.79 8.78 4.12
N GLN A 112 22.28 9.96 4.53
CA GLN A 112 21.41 10.78 3.69
C GLN A 112 22.10 11.18 2.38
N LYS A 113 23.39 11.61 2.46
CA LYS A 113 24.18 11.92 1.27
C LYS A 113 24.42 10.72 0.38
N GLU A 114 24.62 9.54 0.95
CA GLU A 114 24.78 8.31 0.18
C GLU A 114 23.49 7.93 -0.57
N VAL A 115 22.31 8.13 0.03
CA VAL A 115 21.01 7.95 -0.63
C VAL A 115 20.90 8.88 -1.84
N VAL A 116 21.17 10.16 -1.66
CA VAL A 116 21.13 11.16 -2.74
C VAL A 116 22.10 10.81 -3.85
N LYS A 117 23.33 10.46 -3.50
CA LYS A 117 24.38 10.06 -4.47
C LYS A 117 23.99 8.81 -5.25
N PHE A 118 23.38 7.82 -4.57
CA PHE A 118 22.86 6.62 -5.23
C PHE A 118 21.79 6.98 -6.27
N VAL A 119 20.80 7.79 -5.90
CA VAL A 119 19.76 8.23 -6.84
C VAL A 119 20.37 8.95 -8.04
N LYS A 120 21.29 9.89 -7.81
CA LYS A 120 21.98 10.62 -8.88
C LYS A 120 22.72 9.69 -9.84
N ASN A 121 23.39 8.66 -9.33
CA ASN A 121 24.18 7.72 -10.12
C ASN A 121 23.32 6.69 -10.89
N THR A 122 22.10 6.45 -10.42
CA THR A 122 21.29 5.30 -10.88
C THR A 122 20.08 5.71 -11.71
N LEU A 123 19.50 6.88 -11.46
CA LEU A 123 18.20 7.28 -12.02
C LEU A 123 18.20 7.39 -13.55
N SER A 124 19.34 7.65 -14.20
CA SER A 124 19.44 7.68 -15.65
C SER A 124 19.00 6.39 -16.33
N LYS A 125 19.14 5.25 -15.64
CA LYS A 125 18.77 3.90 -16.11
C LYS A 125 17.26 3.63 -16.06
N TYR A 126 16.49 4.48 -15.40
CA TYR A 126 15.04 4.33 -15.18
C TYR A 126 14.25 5.44 -15.84
N SER A 127 12.98 5.21 -16.10
CA SER A 127 12.06 6.20 -16.64
C SER A 127 11.67 7.28 -15.61
N GLY A 128 11.82 7.00 -14.33
CA GLY A 128 11.52 7.90 -13.23
C GLY A 128 11.78 7.24 -11.88
N ILE A 129 11.35 7.89 -10.81
CA ILE A 129 11.51 7.39 -9.45
C ILE A 129 10.21 7.54 -8.65
N ILE A 130 9.94 6.54 -7.82
CA ILE A 130 8.90 6.56 -6.79
C ILE A 130 9.62 6.40 -5.45
N VAL A 131 9.38 7.33 -4.53
CA VAL A 131 9.91 7.26 -3.16
C VAL A 131 8.76 7.08 -2.19
N THR A 132 8.86 6.10 -1.31
CA THR A 132 7.94 5.91 -0.19
C THR A 132 8.68 6.08 1.13
N TRP A 133 8.31 7.08 1.88
CA TRP A 133 8.79 7.28 3.24
C TRP A 133 8.13 6.29 4.19
N PHE A 134 8.94 5.55 4.93
CA PHE A 134 8.50 4.42 5.75
C PHE A 134 9.35 4.29 7.03
N GLY A 135 9.07 3.27 7.85
CA GLY A 135 9.80 2.94 9.08
C GLY A 135 8.95 3.21 10.32
N GLY A 136 9.55 3.50 11.46
CA GLY A 136 8.83 3.81 12.68
C GLY A 136 7.81 4.94 12.46
N GLU A 137 8.25 6.20 12.54
CA GLU A 137 7.43 7.35 12.12
C GLU A 137 8.29 8.36 11.35
N PRO A 138 8.13 8.50 10.03
CA PRO A 138 8.96 9.40 9.24
C PRO A 138 8.85 10.87 9.64
N THR A 139 7.71 11.31 10.16
CA THR A 139 7.51 12.73 10.55
C THR A 139 8.31 13.15 11.78
N VAL A 140 8.83 12.22 12.58
CA VAL A 140 9.77 12.58 13.67
C VAL A 140 11.21 12.79 13.17
N ALA A 141 11.48 12.47 11.91
CA ALA A 141 12.78 12.64 11.26
C ALA A 141 12.72 13.65 10.08
N LEU A 142 11.94 14.72 10.22
CA LEU A 142 11.67 15.71 9.16
C LEU A 142 12.94 16.24 8.48
N LYS A 143 14.03 16.46 9.20
CA LYS A 143 15.27 16.96 8.60
C LYS A 143 15.84 16.04 7.52
N ALA A 144 15.76 14.72 7.74
CA ALA A 144 16.20 13.73 6.76
C ALA A 144 15.24 13.66 5.56
N VAL A 145 13.92 13.69 5.84
CA VAL A 145 12.89 13.71 4.78
C VAL A 145 13.07 14.93 3.89
N ASP A 146 13.27 16.12 4.48
CA ASP A 146 13.44 17.36 3.74
C ASP A 146 14.69 17.36 2.85
N TYR A 147 15.82 17.03 3.43
CA TYR A 147 17.08 17.03 2.71
C TYR A 147 17.03 16.07 1.52
N ILE A 148 16.70 14.81 1.76
CA ILE A 148 16.67 13.80 0.71
C ILE A 148 15.60 14.13 -0.36
N SER A 149 14.39 14.57 0.05
CA SER A 149 13.32 14.91 -0.89
C SER A 149 13.68 16.10 -1.77
N SER A 150 14.31 17.14 -1.20
CA SER A 150 14.74 18.32 -1.97
C SER A 150 15.78 17.98 -3.01
N GLU A 151 16.78 17.18 -2.63
CA GLU A 151 17.85 16.74 -3.52
C GLU A 151 17.33 15.82 -4.64
N ILE A 152 16.49 14.83 -4.32
CA ILE A 152 15.88 13.94 -5.32
C ILE A 152 15.04 14.76 -6.29
N LYS A 153 14.24 15.71 -5.81
CA LYS A 153 13.44 16.59 -6.65
C LYS A 153 14.31 17.39 -7.61
N GLN A 154 15.48 17.88 -7.14
CA GLN A 154 16.43 18.60 -8.01
C GLN A 154 17.05 17.67 -9.05
N ILE A 155 17.54 16.49 -8.67
CA ILE A 155 18.09 15.49 -9.59
C ILE A 155 17.06 15.12 -10.67
N CYS A 156 15.80 14.91 -10.28
CA CYS A 156 14.73 14.59 -11.24
C CYS A 156 14.48 15.73 -12.25
N ARG A 157 14.53 16.98 -11.81
CA ARG A 157 14.44 18.14 -12.70
C ARG A 157 15.59 18.18 -13.70
N ASP A 158 16.83 18.04 -13.22
CA ASP A 158 18.03 18.09 -14.04
C ASP A 158 18.06 16.99 -15.10
N LEU A 159 17.59 15.79 -14.73
CA LEU A 159 17.50 14.63 -15.62
C LEU A 159 16.19 14.58 -16.43
N LYS A 160 15.27 15.53 -16.24
CA LYS A 160 13.92 15.55 -16.85
C LYS A 160 13.16 14.23 -16.61
N LYS A 161 13.24 13.68 -15.40
CA LYS A 161 12.58 12.44 -15.00
C LYS A 161 11.41 12.73 -14.08
N PRO A 162 10.29 12.00 -14.19
CA PRO A 162 9.19 12.12 -13.25
C PRO A 162 9.60 11.64 -11.85
N TYR A 163 9.11 12.37 -10.84
CA TYR A 163 9.28 12.08 -9.43
C TYR A 163 7.92 11.99 -8.76
N TYR A 164 7.64 10.86 -8.15
CA TYR A 164 6.47 10.62 -7.33
C TYR A 164 6.91 10.26 -5.92
N ALA A 165 6.21 10.78 -4.92
CA ALA A 165 6.52 10.41 -3.54
C ALA A 165 5.27 10.19 -2.70
N ALA A 166 5.39 9.23 -1.79
CA ALA A 166 4.39 8.81 -0.83
C ALA A 166 5.00 8.80 0.58
N ILE A 167 4.14 8.84 1.60
CA ILE A 167 4.53 8.67 2.99
C ILE A 167 3.50 7.83 3.74
N ASN A 168 3.98 6.85 4.50
CA ASN A 168 3.21 6.15 5.50
C ASN A 168 3.50 6.80 6.86
N THR A 169 2.50 7.37 7.49
CA THR A 169 2.64 8.10 8.76
C THR A 169 1.47 7.81 9.70
N ASN A 170 1.70 7.91 10.99
CA ASN A 170 0.62 7.86 11.95
C ASN A 170 -0.27 9.13 11.92
N GLY A 171 0.19 10.21 11.30
CA GLY A 171 -0.56 11.45 11.12
C GLY A 171 -0.55 12.41 12.30
N TYR A 172 0.07 12.04 13.41
CA TYR A 172 0.08 12.85 14.64
C TYR A 172 0.79 14.20 14.45
N GLU A 173 1.95 14.18 13.79
CA GLU A 173 2.74 15.39 13.48
C GLU A 173 2.39 16.00 12.11
N LEU A 174 1.40 15.43 11.40
CA LEU A 174 1.00 15.92 10.07
C LEU A 174 0.08 17.13 10.19
N THR A 175 0.61 18.24 10.67
CA THR A 175 -0.08 19.53 10.68
C THR A 175 -0.26 20.06 9.26
N GLN A 176 -1.09 21.09 9.09
CA GLN A 176 -1.22 21.78 7.80
C GLN A 176 0.14 22.25 7.26
N GLU A 177 0.97 22.85 8.12
CA GLU A 177 2.30 23.33 7.74
C GLU A 177 3.21 22.18 7.25
N VAL A 178 3.23 21.06 7.96
CA VAL A 178 4.00 19.86 7.54
C VAL A 178 3.47 19.31 6.23
N MET A 179 2.14 19.28 6.05
CA MET A 179 1.53 18.85 4.80
C MET A 179 1.93 19.75 3.62
N GLU A 180 1.85 21.08 3.76
CA GLU A 180 2.27 22.04 2.73
C GLU A 180 3.74 21.89 2.37
N ARG A 181 4.60 21.67 3.37
CA ARG A 181 6.01 21.37 3.20
C ARG A 181 6.25 20.10 2.40
N PHE A 182 5.51 19.03 2.69
CA PHE A 182 5.60 17.78 1.94
C PHE A 182 5.11 17.92 0.49
N LEU A 183 4.05 18.68 0.26
CA LEU A 183 3.59 18.99 -1.09
C LEU A 183 4.65 19.75 -1.91
N ASN A 184 5.41 20.63 -1.28
CA ASN A 184 6.55 21.31 -1.92
C ASN A 184 7.64 20.33 -2.37
N TYR A 185 7.80 19.19 -1.68
CA TYR A 185 8.71 18.12 -2.07
C TYR A 185 8.07 17.07 -3.00
N ASN A 186 6.86 17.33 -3.49
CA ASN A 186 6.10 16.41 -4.35
C ASN A 186 5.67 15.11 -3.66
N ILE A 187 5.65 15.08 -2.32
CA ILE A 187 5.00 14.01 -1.54
C ILE A 187 3.50 14.28 -1.61
N ARG A 188 2.75 13.44 -2.32
CA ARG A 188 1.35 13.69 -2.65
C ARG A 188 0.41 12.57 -2.24
N TYR A 189 0.95 11.42 -1.89
CA TYR A 189 0.20 10.27 -1.43
C TYR A 189 0.54 10.02 0.04
N PHE A 190 -0.49 10.03 0.89
CA PHE A 190 -0.36 9.89 2.34
C PHE A 190 -1.20 8.71 2.80
N GLN A 191 -0.57 7.71 3.40
CA GLN A 191 -1.29 6.64 4.08
C GLN A 191 -1.25 6.92 5.59
N ILE A 192 -2.43 7.08 6.19
CA ILE A 192 -2.59 7.46 7.59
C ILE A 192 -3.51 6.44 8.26
N CYS A 193 -3.13 5.95 9.44
CA CYS A 193 -3.92 4.95 10.13
C CYS A 193 -4.88 5.57 11.14
N ILE A 194 -6.17 5.23 11.00
CA ILE A 194 -7.20 5.45 12.02
C ILE A 194 -7.90 4.12 12.27
N ASP A 195 -7.90 3.64 13.50
CA ASP A 195 -8.39 2.32 13.87
C ASP A 195 -9.67 2.42 14.71
N GLY A 196 -10.78 2.64 14.03
CA GLY A 196 -12.10 2.74 14.64
C GLY A 196 -12.40 4.13 15.24
N ILE A 197 -13.26 4.16 16.22
CA ILE A 197 -13.63 5.36 16.99
C ILE A 197 -12.57 5.67 18.07
N LYS A 198 -12.68 6.82 18.75
CA LYS A 198 -11.69 7.29 19.74
C LYS A 198 -11.23 6.20 20.70
N ASN A 199 -12.16 5.53 21.36
CA ASN A 199 -11.84 4.54 22.39
C ASN A 199 -11.04 3.35 21.84
N THR A 200 -11.40 2.85 20.64
CA THR A 200 -10.69 1.75 20.00
C THR A 200 -9.35 2.21 19.45
N HIS A 201 -9.30 3.40 18.85
CA HIS A 201 -8.05 3.94 18.31
C HIS A 201 -6.99 4.15 19.39
N GLU A 202 -7.33 4.86 20.48
CA GLU A 202 -6.39 5.16 21.56
C GLU A 202 -5.91 3.91 22.30
N LYS A 203 -6.74 2.88 22.36
CA LYS A 203 -6.34 1.58 22.88
C LYS A 203 -5.34 0.85 21.94
N HIS A 204 -5.59 0.90 20.62
CA HIS A 204 -4.77 0.19 19.63
C HIS A 204 -3.52 0.98 19.21
N ARG A 205 -3.61 2.29 19.17
CA ARG A 205 -2.59 3.19 18.62
C ARG A 205 -2.26 4.32 19.58
N ARG A 206 -1.76 3.94 20.74
CA ARG A 206 -1.42 4.88 21.80
C ARG A 206 -0.17 5.68 21.44
N HIS A 207 -0.22 7.00 21.60
CA HIS A 207 0.98 7.84 21.61
C HIS A 207 1.77 7.59 22.90
N ILE A 208 3.12 7.54 22.82
CA ILE A 208 3.98 7.15 23.97
C ILE A 208 3.97 8.12 25.15
N LYS A 209 3.49 9.35 24.95
CA LYS A 209 3.49 10.41 25.98
C LYS A 209 2.11 11.00 26.27
N ASN A 210 1.19 10.97 25.31
CA ASN A 210 -0.08 11.69 25.36
C ASN A 210 -1.23 10.73 25.08
N ASP A 211 -2.40 11.00 25.67
CA ASP A 211 -3.63 10.20 25.46
C ASP A 211 -4.61 10.95 24.52
N ASP A 212 -4.09 11.55 23.45
CA ASP A 212 -4.86 12.38 22.51
C ASP A 212 -4.63 11.99 21.04
N SER A 213 -4.15 10.78 20.79
CA SER A 213 -3.74 10.35 19.45
C SER A 213 -4.86 10.46 18.43
N PHE A 214 -6.06 10.04 18.77
CA PHE A 214 -7.22 10.09 17.89
C PHE A 214 -7.62 11.52 17.54
N ASP A 215 -7.84 12.35 18.55
CA ASP A 215 -8.30 13.73 18.36
C ASP A 215 -7.28 14.55 17.58
N LYS A 216 -5.99 14.37 17.87
CA LYS A 216 -4.91 15.07 17.19
C LYS A 216 -4.86 14.73 15.71
N ILE A 217 -4.91 13.43 15.36
CA ILE A 217 -4.89 12.97 13.98
C ILE A 217 -6.13 13.45 13.23
N LEU A 218 -7.31 13.26 13.83
CA LEU A 218 -8.57 13.66 13.20
C LEU A 218 -8.59 15.17 12.92
N ASN A 219 -8.20 16.00 13.90
CA ASN A 219 -8.14 17.45 13.76
C ASN A 219 -7.12 17.88 12.68
N ASN A 220 -5.97 17.24 12.59
CA ASN A 220 -5.01 17.47 11.52
C ASN A 220 -5.65 17.22 10.14
N LEU A 221 -6.33 16.08 9.97
CA LEU A 221 -6.98 15.74 8.71
C LEU A 221 -8.12 16.70 8.34
N ILE A 222 -8.93 17.11 9.31
CA ILE A 222 -9.99 18.10 9.11
C ILE A 222 -9.39 19.45 8.70
N SER A 223 -8.32 19.89 9.37
CA SER A 223 -7.61 21.13 9.02
C SER A 223 -7.05 21.09 7.60
N ILE A 224 -6.40 19.98 7.22
CA ILE A 224 -5.88 19.74 5.87
C ILE A 224 -7.01 19.78 4.84
N LYS A 225 -8.11 19.05 5.09
CA LYS A 225 -9.29 19.06 4.20
C LYS A 225 -9.81 20.48 3.96
N LYS A 226 -9.91 21.26 5.03
CA LYS A 226 -10.45 22.63 5.00
C LYS A 226 -9.56 23.61 4.24
N ASN A 227 -8.24 23.54 4.47
CA ASN A 227 -7.31 24.59 4.07
C ASN A 227 -6.53 24.27 2.79
N ILE A 228 -6.25 23.01 2.49
CA ILE A 228 -5.50 22.59 1.30
C ILE A 228 -6.46 21.98 0.28
N LYS A 229 -6.70 22.66 -0.83
CA LYS A 229 -7.79 22.30 -1.75
C LYS A 229 -7.46 21.20 -2.76
N ARG A 230 -6.20 21.00 -3.10
CA ARG A 230 -5.78 20.05 -4.16
C ARG A 230 -4.34 19.59 -4.02
N GLY A 231 -3.97 18.62 -4.82
CA GLY A 231 -2.57 18.21 -5.00
C GLY A 231 -2.14 17.09 -4.09
N PHE A 232 -3.06 16.40 -3.41
CA PHE A 232 -2.79 15.25 -2.57
C PHE A 232 -3.89 14.20 -2.62
N LYS A 233 -3.54 13.01 -2.21
CA LYS A 233 -4.46 11.91 -1.88
C LYS A 233 -4.10 11.38 -0.49
N ILE A 234 -5.08 11.31 0.39
CA ILE A 234 -4.97 10.68 1.70
C ILE A 234 -5.73 9.35 1.64
N VAL A 235 -5.06 8.29 2.03
CA VAL A 235 -5.67 6.98 2.24
C VAL A 235 -5.74 6.72 3.73
N ILE A 236 -6.96 6.69 4.27
CA ILE A 236 -7.22 6.31 5.65
C ILE A 236 -7.17 4.79 5.73
N ARG A 237 -6.08 4.27 6.28
CA ARG A 237 -5.90 2.85 6.54
C ARG A 237 -6.52 2.48 7.88
N THR A 238 -7.19 1.33 7.94
CA THR A 238 -7.70 0.76 9.18
C THR A 238 -7.27 -0.70 9.29
N ASN A 239 -6.61 -1.08 10.38
CA ASN A 239 -6.30 -2.46 10.69
C ASN A 239 -7.45 -3.01 11.53
N VAL A 240 -8.40 -3.66 10.86
CA VAL A 240 -9.66 -4.09 11.46
C VAL A 240 -9.45 -5.31 12.34
N THR A 241 -9.68 -5.16 13.65
CA THR A 241 -9.74 -6.20 14.66
C THR A 241 -11.19 -6.56 14.95
N LYS A 242 -11.44 -7.62 15.75
CA LYS A 242 -12.79 -7.94 16.24
C LYS A 242 -13.42 -6.76 16.99
N GLU A 243 -12.63 -6.04 17.78
CA GLU A 243 -13.10 -4.88 18.54
C GLU A 243 -13.51 -3.73 17.61
N ILE A 244 -12.70 -3.41 16.61
CA ILE A 244 -13.03 -2.38 15.61
C ILE A 244 -14.28 -2.78 14.82
N LEU A 245 -14.39 -4.06 14.44
CA LEU A 245 -15.56 -4.56 13.72
C LEU A 245 -16.86 -4.37 14.51
N SER A 246 -16.80 -4.42 15.84
CA SER A 246 -17.97 -4.23 16.72
C SER A 246 -18.48 -2.78 16.74
N VAL A 247 -17.65 -1.80 16.40
CA VAL A 247 -17.98 -0.37 16.36
C VAL A 247 -17.99 0.20 14.94
N MET A 248 -18.03 -0.68 13.93
CA MET A 248 -17.82 -0.30 12.54
C MET A 248 -18.90 0.65 12.00
N ASP A 249 -20.14 0.52 12.46
CA ASP A 249 -21.24 1.44 12.09
C ASP A 249 -20.91 2.87 12.53
N GLN A 250 -20.55 3.07 13.79
CA GLN A 250 -20.16 4.37 14.32
C GLN A 250 -18.91 4.92 13.61
N TYR A 251 -17.99 4.05 13.26
CA TYR A 251 -16.76 4.44 12.57
C TYR A 251 -17.02 4.88 11.12
N ILE A 252 -17.91 4.19 10.40
CA ILE A 252 -18.35 4.58 9.07
C ILE A 252 -19.00 5.98 9.11
N ASP A 253 -19.92 6.19 10.07
CA ASP A 253 -20.60 7.48 10.23
C ASP A 253 -19.57 8.59 10.49
N LEU A 254 -18.65 8.38 11.42
CA LEU A 254 -17.57 9.34 11.72
C LEU A 254 -16.73 9.69 10.48
N LEU A 255 -16.31 8.70 9.71
CA LEU A 255 -15.49 8.93 8.51
C LEU A 255 -16.28 9.64 7.41
N TYR A 256 -17.54 9.25 7.23
CA TYR A 256 -18.41 9.83 6.23
C TYR A 256 -18.74 11.30 6.53
N GLU A 257 -19.08 11.62 7.77
CA GLU A 257 -19.34 12.99 8.22
C GLU A 257 -18.13 13.90 7.99
N ASN A 258 -16.95 13.43 8.30
CA ASN A 258 -15.73 14.24 8.18
C ASN A 258 -15.15 14.28 6.76
N PHE A 259 -15.20 13.19 6.01
CA PHE A 259 -14.46 13.05 4.75
C PHE A 259 -15.29 12.54 3.58
N GLY A 260 -16.54 12.14 3.80
CA GLY A 260 -17.44 11.63 2.76
C GLY A 260 -17.59 12.59 1.59
N GLY A 261 -17.62 12.07 0.37
CA GLY A 261 -17.76 12.84 -0.88
C GLY A 261 -16.54 13.69 -1.28
N ASP A 262 -15.45 13.67 -0.52
CA ASP A 262 -14.22 14.36 -0.88
C ASP A 262 -13.26 13.41 -1.64
N ASP A 263 -13.02 13.72 -2.92
CA ASP A 263 -12.21 12.90 -3.83
C ASP A 263 -10.74 12.72 -3.41
N ARG A 264 -10.28 13.52 -2.48
CA ARG A 264 -8.91 13.46 -1.96
C ARG A 264 -8.74 12.40 -0.88
N PHE A 265 -9.86 11.93 -0.28
CA PHE A 265 -9.86 10.93 0.79
C PHE A 265 -10.34 9.59 0.27
N TRP A 266 -9.51 8.56 0.50
CA TRP A 266 -9.76 7.18 0.14
C TRP A 266 -9.60 6.30 1.37
N TYR A 267 -10.13 5.08 1.30
CA TYR A 267 -10.12 4.16 2.43
C TYR A 267 -9.44 2.86 2.06
N TYR A 268 -8.61 2.38 2.98
CA TYR A 268 -7.93 1.10 2.90
C TYR A 268 -8.16 0.35 4.20
N TRP A 269 -9.15 -0.52 4.20
CA TRP A 269 -9.45 -1.36 5.35
C TRP A 269 -8.91 -2.75 5.11
N GLU A 270 -8.18 -3.28 6.06
CA GLU A 270 -7.61 -4.61 6.02
C GLU A 270 -7.80 -5.28 7.37
N THR A 271 -8.09 -6.59 7.37
CA THR A 271 -8.11 -7.36 8.62
C THR A 271 -6.71 -7.34 9.24
N ALA A 272 -6.63 -7.04 10.54
CA ALA A 272 -5.36 -7.05 11.24
C ALA A 272 -4.76 -8.46 11.21
N LYS A 273 -3.49 -8.55 10.80
CA LYS A 273 -2.76 -9.81 10.63
C LYS A 273 -1.54 -9.86 11.53
N ASP A 274 -1.15 -11.06 11.91
CA ASP A 274 0.13 -11.29 12.57
C ASP A 274 1.26 -11.27 11.51
N HIS A 275 2.01 -10.18 11.52
CA HIS A 275 3.22 -10.04 10.71
C HIS A 275 4.51 -10.35 11.50
N GLY A 276 4.37 -10.94 12.68
CA GLY A 276 5.46 -11.18 13.63
C GLY A 276 5.60 -10.05 14.66
N GLY A 277 6.60 -10.20 15.53
CA GLY A 277 6.86 -9.28 16.63
C GLY A 277 6.21 -9.71 17.96
N GLU A 278 6.82 -9.27 19.06
CA GLU A 278 6.38 -9.70 20.41
C GLU A 278 5.02 -9.11 20.80
N ARG A 279 4.68 -7.92 20.30
CA ARG A 279 3.42 -7.23 20.64
C ARG A 279 2.19 -7.98 20.14
N VAL A 280 2.27 -8.52 18.93
CA VAL A 280 1.15 -9.22 18.26
C VAL A 280 0.78 -10.52 19.00
N LYS A 281 1.73 -11.20 19.64
CA LYS A 281 1.49 -12.43 20.37
C LYS A 281 0.43 -12.29 21.48
N ASN A 282 0.35 -11.09 22.08
CA ASN A 282 -0.58 -10.80 23.18
C ASN A 282 -2.01 -10.50 22.71
N ILE A 283 -2.23 -10.34 21.39
CA ILE A 283 -3.52 -9.95 20.83
C ILE A 283 -4.02 -10.92 19.74
N SER A 284 -3.39 -12.08 19.58
CA SER A 284 -3.71 -13.06 18.54
C SER A 284 -5.21 -13.36 18.44
N ASP A 285 -5.91 -13.48 19.58
CA ASP A 285 -7.33 -13.76 19.62
C ASP A 285 -8.22 -12.61 19.13
N THR A 286 -7.66 -11.39 19.00
CA THR A 286 -8.39 -10.21 18.55
C THR A 286 -8.16 -9.93 17.07
N LEU A 287 -7.19 -10.60 16.43
CA LEU A 287 -6.76 -10.30 15.06
C LEU A 287 -7.70 -10.85 13.99
N LEU A 288 -8.47 -11.89 14.27
CA LEU A 288 -9.31 -12.57 13.28
C LEU A 288 -10.76 -12.07 13.34
N PRO A 289 -11.09 -10.97 12.63
CA PRO A 289 -12.48 -10.55 12.52
C PRO A 289 -13.28 -11.53 11.65
N ASP A 290 -14.60 -11.49 11.77
CA ASP A 290 -15.51 -12.15 10.82
C ASP A 290 -15.34 -11.52 9.42
N GLU A 291 -14.71 -12.27 8.50
CA GLU A 291 -14.42 -11.78 7.14
C GLU A 291 -15.69 -11.45 6.36
N LYS A 292 -16.75 -12.23 6.53
CA LYS A 292 -18.03 -11.97 5.86
C LYS A 292 -18.62 -10.64 6.33
N LYS A 293 -18.69 -10.46 7.63
CA LYS A 293 -19.18 -9.21 8.24
C LYS A 293 -18.31 -8.02 7.87
N PHE A 294 -16.98 -8.21 7.80
CA PHE A 294 -16.05 -7.18 7.34
C PHE A 294 -16.37 -6.73 5.92
N ILE A 295 -16.57 -7.66 4.97
CA ILE A 295 -16.92 -7.35 3.59
C ILE A 295 -18.28 -6.62 3.50
N GLU A 296 -19.27 -7.03 4.29
CA GLU A 296 -20.56 -6.35 4.37
C GLU A 296 -20.41 -4.86 4.73
N TYR A 297 -19.52 -4.54 5.67
CA TYR A 297 -19.21 -3.15 6.04
C TYR A 297 -18.49 -2.37 4.92
N VAL A 298 -17.57 -3.00 4.21
CA VAL A 298 -16.92 -2.38 3.04
C VAL A 298 -17.96 -2.04 1.97
N ILE A 299 -18.90 -2.97 1.69
CA ILE A 299 -20.00 -2.74 0.75
C ILE A 299 -20.91 -1.60 1.25
N LYS A 300 -21.27 -1.60 2.55
CA LYS A 300 -22.09 -0.54 3.15
C LYS A 300 -21.44 0.83 2.97
N ALA A 301 -20.16 0.97 3.32
CA ALA A 301 -19.43 2.22 3.18
C ALA A 301 -19.28 2.67 1.71
N SER A 302 -19.05 1.73 0.79
CA SER A 302 -18.99 2.02 -0.65
C SER A 302 -20.34 2.53 -1.20
N LYS A 303 -21.46 1.96 -0.74
CA LYS A 303 -22.81 2.44 -1.10
C LYS A 303 -23.09 3.86 -0.62
N LEU A 304 -22.47 4.31 0.45
CA LEU A 304 -22.51 5.71 0.93
C LEU A 304 -21.62 6.65 0.09
N GLY A 305 -20.83 6.12 -0.86
CA GLY A 305 -19.92 6.91 -1.69
C GLY A 305 -18.50 7.03 -1.13
N MET A 306 -18.14 6.28 -0.08
CA MET A 306 -16.76 6.19 0.40
C MET A 306 -15.91 5.48 -0.64
N LYS A 307 -14.74 6.02 -0.98
CA LYS A 307 -13.88 5.53 -2.07
C LYS A 307 -12.89 4.50 -1.56
N PHE A 308 -13.03 3.28 -2.04
CA PHE A 308 -12.06 2.22 -1.83
C PHE A 308 -11.29 1.94 -3.12
N ASP A 309 -10.03 1.55 -2.99
CA ASP A 309 -9.32 0.91 -4.09
C ASP A 309 -9.60 -0.59 -4.03
N PHE A 310 -10.52 -1.07 -4.87
CA PHE A 310 -10.93 -2.47 -4.87
C PHE A 310 -9.79 -3.44 -5.22
N ASN A 311 -8.71 -2.98 -5.85
CA ASN A 311 -7.53 -3.81 -6.05
C ASN A 311 -6.87 -4.28 -4.74
N GLN A 312 -7.24 -3.68 -3.61
CA GLN A 312 -6.79 -4.11 -2.28
C GLN A 312 -7.47 -5.40 -1.82
N PHE A 313 -8.74 -5.58 -2.18
CA PHE A 313 -9.53 -6.74 -1.77
C PHE A 313 -9.42 -7.88 -2.76
N VAL A 314 -9.23 -7.53 -4.01
CA VAL A 314 -9.09 -8.46 -5.12
C VAL A 314 -7.80 -8.08 -5.81
N ALA A 315 -6.71 -8.81 -5.61
CA ALA A 315 -5.44 -8.60 -6.31
C ALA A 315 -5.40 -9.43 -7.61
N PRO A 316 -6.00 -8.92 -8.67
CA PRO A 316 -6.13 -9.61 -9.93
C PRO A 316 -4.79 -9.76 -10.61
N GLY A 317 -4.56 -10.91 -11.18
CA GLY A 317 -3.26 -11.23 -11.77
C GLY A 317 -2.14 -11.35 -10.73
N GLY A 318 -2.53 -11.63 -9.50
CA GLY A 318 -1.62 -11.85 -8.37
C GLY A 318 -1.01 -10.56 -7.82
N PHE A 319 -0.76 -10.58 -6.53
CA PHE A 319 0.10 -9.60 -5.86
C PHE A 319 1.55 -9.97 -6.13
N VAL A 320 2.27 -9.12 -6.85
CA VAL A 320 3.73 -9.29 -6.96
C VAL A 320 4.35 -8.71 -5.70
N CYS A 321 4.84 -9.59 -4.83
CA CYS A 321 5.54 -9.18 -3.63
C CYS A 321 6.72 -8.25 -3.99
N ALA A 322 6.94 -7.21 -3.19
CA ALA A 322 8.06 -6.27 -3.37
C ALA A 322 9.46 -6.93 -3.37
N LEU A 323 9.55 -8.19 -2.96
CA LEU A 323 10.76 -8.99 -3.05
C LEU A 323 11.18 -9.27 -4.50
N TYR A 324 10.24 -9.38 -5.46
CA TYR A 324 10.53 -9.79 -6.84
C TYR A 324 11.09 -8.68 -7.74
N PRO A 325 10.53 -7.45 -7.80
CA PRO A 325 10.98 -6.48 -8.78
C PRO A 325 12.41 -6.00 -8.52
N TYR A 326 13.27 -6.07 -9.52
CA TYR A 326 14.67 -5.63 -9.43
C TYR A 326 14.83 -4.14 -9.12
N SER A 327 13.85 -3.33 -9.41
CA SER A 327 13.86 -1.88 -9.15
C SER A 327 13.26 -1.48 -7.81
N TYR A 328 12.87 -2.43 -6.97
CA TYR A 328 12.23 -2.22 -5.66
C TYR A 328 13.26 -2.43 -4.55
N TRP A 329 13.54 -1.39 -3.76
CA TRP A 329 14.55 -1.43 -2.71
C TRP A 329 14.10 -0.68 -1.47
N LEU A 330 14.44 -1.22 -0.31
CA LEU A 330 14.31 -0.53 0.96
C LEU A 330 15.71 -0.16 1.44
N ILE A 331 15.88 1.12 1.77
CA ILE A 331 17.12 1.67 2.36
C ILE A 331 16.80 2.05 3.80
N ASP A 332 17.44 1.35 4.73
CA ASP A 332 17.26 1.56 6.15
C ASP A 332 18.08 2.77 6.68
N TYR A 333 17.79 3.19 7.91
CA TYR A 333 18.42 4.35 8.57
C TYR A 333 19.97 4.33 8.55
N ASN A 334 20.57 3.15 8.51
CA ASN A 334 22.02 2.97 8.50
C ASN A 334 22.60 2.70 7.10
N GLY A 335 21.77 2.73 6.06
CA GLY A 335 22.15 2.44 4.68
C GLY A 335 22.11 0.95 4.31
N ASP A 336 21.62 0.07 5.18
CA ASP A 336 21.39 -1.33 4.84
C ASP A 336 20.31 -1.43 3.78
N ILE A 337 20.48 -2.37 2.84
CA ILE A 337 19.58 -2.58 1.71
C ILE A 337 18.79 -3.85 1.94
N GLN A 338 17.48 -3.73 1.78
CA GLN A 338 16.52 -4.81 1.97
C GLN A 338 15.45 -4.78 0.86
N LYS A 339 14.59 -5.81 0.85
CA LYS A 339 13.46 -5.91 -0.08
C LYS A 339 12.09 -5.80 0.58
N CYS A 340 12.00 -6.09 1.87
CA CYS A 340 10.70 -6.24 2.56
C CYS A 340 10.54 -5.22 3.69
N THR A 341 9.36 -4.61 3.76
CA THR A 341 9.00 -3.67 4.84
C THR A 341 8.58 -4.39 6.13
N VAL A 342 8.24 -5.68 6.07
CA VAL A 342 7.78 -6.46 7.23
C VAL A 342 8.94 -7.18 7.92
N GLY A 343 10.04 -7.41 7.22
CA GLY A 343 11.17 -8.20 7.72
C GLY A 343 12.34 -7.38 8.24
N PHE A 344 12.15 -6.19 8.78
CA PHE A 344 13.24 -5.28 9.16
C PHE A 344 14.35 -5.90 10.01
N ASP A 345 13.99 -6.78 10.93
CA ASP A 345 14.94 -7.40 11.86
C ASP A 345 15.38 -8.81 11.42
N ASN A 346 14.96 -9.22 10.22
CA ASN A 346 15.37 -10.50 9.65
C ASN A 346 16.67 -10.33 8.84
N GLU A 347 17.77 -10.82 9.40
CA GLU A 347 19.09 -10.79 8.75
C GLU A 347 19.11 -11.47 7.37
N ASN A 348 18.23 -12.48 7.15
CA ASN A 348 18.16 -13.21 5.89
C ASN A 348 17.66 -12.38 4.70
N ILE A 349 17.03 -11.24 4.93
CA ILE A 349 16.56 -10.33 3.87
C ILE A 349 17.41 -9.07 3.75
N LYS A 350 18.48 -8.95 4.53
CA LYS A 350 19.50 -7.93 4.34
C LYS A 350 20.40 -8.31 3.16
N LEU A 351 20.26 -7.58 2.08
CA LEU A 351 20.89 -7.87 0.80
C LEU A 351 22.19 -7.14 0.56
N GLY A 352 22.52 -6.18 1.39
CA GLY A 352 23.73 -5.40 1.18
C GLY A 352 23.71 -4.05 1.89
N LYS A 353 24.55 -3.14 1.40
CA LYS A 353 24.73 -1.81 1.98
C LYS A 353 24.92 -0.75 0.92
N LEU A 354 24.45 0.43 1.20
CA LEU A 354 24.67 1.61 0.40
C LEU A 354 26.03 2.22 0.75
N GLN A 355 26.92 2.33 -0.21
CA GLN A 355 28.27 2.88 -0.01
C GLN A 355 28.77 3.54 -1.31
N ASN A 356 29.36 4.71 -1.19
CA ASN A 356 29.89 5.49 -2.32
C ASN A 356 28.85 5.72 -3.45
N GLY A 357 27.58 5.87 -3.09
CA GLY A 357 26.47 6.04 -4.04
C GLY A 357 26.21 4.81 -4.91
N LYS A 358 26.52 3.61 -4.40
CA LYS A 358 26.26 2.32 -5.05
C LYS A 358 25.65 1.36 -4.03
N MET A 359 24.84 0.44 -4.51
CA MET A 359 24.41 -0.71 -3.73
C MET A 359 25.46 -1.80 -3.82
N LEU A 360 26.10 -2.11 -2.70
CA LEU A 360 26.98 -3.27 -2.57
C LEU A 360 26.12 -4.46 -2.15
N ILE A 361 25.72 -5.25 -3.14
CA ILE A 361 24.82 -6.39 -2.92
C ILE A 361 25.64 -7.61 -2.51
N ASN A 362 25.16 -8.29 -1.47
CA ASN A 362 25.65 -9.62 -1.10
C ASN A 362 24.97 -10.65 -2.01
N GLU A 363 25.70 -11.10 -3.02
CA GLU A 363 25.17 -12.05 -4.01
C GLU A 363 24.75 -13.39 -3.38
N LYS A 364 25.42 -13.85 -2.30
CA LYS A 364 25.03 -15.06 -1.58
C LYS A 364 23.68 -14.87 -0.86
N ALA A 365 23.48 -13.73 -0.23
CA ALA A 365 22.21 -13.41 0.41
C ALA A 365 21.08 -13.27 -0.63
N LEU A 366 21.36 -12.63 -1.78
CA LEU A 366 20.41 -12.52 -2.87
C LEU A 366 20.06 -13.90 -3.46
N ALA A 367 21.03 -14.78 -3.65
CA ALA A 367 20.81 -16.13 -4.14
C ALA A 367 20.08 -17.04 -3.13
N ALA A 368 20.28 -16.79 -1.83
CA ALA A 368 19.59 -17.52 -0.76
C ALA A 368 18.13 -17.08 -0.57
N MET A 369 17.76 -15.90 -1.08
CA MET A 369 16.37 -15.49 -1.17
C MET A 369 15.67 -16.36 -2.21
N ASP A 370 15.15 -17.49 -1.78
CA ASP A 370 14.44 -18.47 -2.60
C ASP A 370 13.04 -17.96 -2.99
N VAL A 371 13.03 -16.83 -3.68
CA VAL A 371 11.82 -16.12 -4.07
C VAL A 371 11.24 -16.68 -5.37
N PHE A 372 11.99 -17.59 -6.02
CA PHE A 372 11.67 -18.10 -7.36
C PHE A 372 11.42 -19.63 -7.40
N LYS A 373 11.26 -20.27 -6.25
CA LYS A 373 10.86 -21.68 -6.19
C LYS A 373 9.40 -21.88 -5.84
#